data_d7f7563f184aba0c45716339145041cf
#
_entry.id   d7f7563f184aba0c45716339145041cf
#
_cell.length_a   1.000
_cell.length_b   1.000
_cell.length_c   1.000
_cell.angle_alpha   90.00
_cell.angle_beta   90.00
_cell.angle_gamma   90.00
#
_symmetry.space_group_name_H-M   'P 1'
#
loop_
_entity.id
_entity.type
_entity.pdbx_description
1 polymer ?
#
loop_
_entity_poly.entity_id
_entity_poly.type
_entity_poly.pdbx_seq_one_letter_code
_entity_poly.pdbx_strand_id
1 'polypeptide(L)'
;VVLNGLFQGMGVGPSFITIANWFPRRERGRVGAFWNISHNVGGGIVAPIVGAAFAILGTEHWQSASYIVPACVAVVFAISVLVLGKGSPREEGLPSLAEMMPEEKVVLKTKHGQKAPEHMSAFQIFCTYVLRNKNAWYVSFVDVFVYMVRFGMISWLPIYLLTVKHFSKEQMSVAFLFFEWAAIPSTLLAGWLSDKLFKGRRMPLAIICMTLIFICLIGYWKSESLLMVTVFAAIVGCLIYVPQFLASVQTME
;
A
#
# COMPACT_ATOMS: atom_id res chain seq x y z
N VAL A 1 -5.72 6.63 -17.88
CA VAL A 1 -4.56 6.16 -17.09
C VAL A 1 -3.98 7.31 -16.24
N VAL A 2 -3.59 8.45 -16.84
CA VAL A 2 -2.94 9.58 -16.12
C VAL A 2 -3.82 10.14 -15.01
N LEU A 3 -5.08 10.48 -15.30
CA LEU A 3 -6.03 10.99 -14.30
C LEU A 3 -6.28 9.98 -13.18
N ASN A 4 -6.41 8.69 -13.51
CA ASN A 4 -6.58 7.65 -12.50
C ASN A 4 -5.36 7.58 -11.55
N GLY A 5 -4.13 7.63 -12.09
CA GLY A 5 -2.92 7.66 -11.27
C GLY A 5 -2.84 8.90 -10.37
N LEU A 6 -3.23 10.07 -10.88
CA LEU A 6 -3.28 11.31 -10.11
C LEU A 6 -4.25 11.19 -8.92
N PHE A 7 -5.49 10.79 -9.16
CA PHE A 7 -6.51 10.66 -8.11
C PHE A 7 -6.19 9.54 -7.11
N GLN A 8 -5.63 8.42 -7.57
CA GLN A 8 -5.20 7.35 -6.70
C GLN A 8 -4.09 7.80 -5.73
N GLY A 9 -3.15 8.62 -6.20
CA GLY A 9 -2.08 9.17 -5.36
C GLY A 9 -2.57 10.12 -4.27
N MET A 10 -3.72 10.77 -4.46
CA MET A 10 -4.26 11.75 -3.50
C MET A 10 -4.80 11.13 -2.20
N GLY A 11 -5.09 9.82 -2.16
CA GLY A 11 -5.68 9.16 -0.99
C GLY A 11 -4.67 8.88 0.14
N VAL A 12 -3.41 8.63 -0.21
CA VAL A 12 -2.38 8.18 0.75
C VAL A 12 -2.01 9.27 1.75
N GLY A 13 -1.76 10.48 1.28
CA GLY A 13 -1.36 11.60 2.13
C GLY A 13 -2.37 11.91 3.25
N PRO A 14 -3.65 12.16 2.96
CA PRO A 14 -4.68 12.38 3.97
C PRO A 14 -4.80 11.22 4.97
N SER A 15 -4.73 9.97 4.49
CA SER A 15 -4.80 8.79 5.36
C SER A 15 -3.67 8.78 6.39
N PHE A 16 -2.43 9.08 5.96
CA PHE A 16 -1.29 9.14 6.88
C PHE A 16 -1.36 10.31 7.84
N ILE A 17 -1.88 11.47 7.41
CA ILE A 17 -2.13 12.61 8.30
C ILE A 17 -3.15 12.22 9.37
N THR A 18 -4.25 11.55 8.98
CA THR A 18 -5.26 11.06 9.93
C THR A 18 -4.64 10.08 10.94
N ILE A 19 -3.87 9.10 10.49
CA ILE A 19 -3.16 8.16 11.38
C ILE A 19 -2.22 8.92 12.32
N ALA A 20 -1.50 9.92 11.82
CA ALA A 20 -0.58 10.71 12.63
C ALA A 20 -1.30 11.57 13.68
N ASN A 21 -2.52 12.03 13.39
CA ASN A 21 -3.32 12.83 14.31
C ASN A 21 -3.98 12.01 15.43
N TRP A 22 -4.35 10.75 15.14
CA TRP A 22 -5.09 9.89 16.06
C TRP A 22 -4.21 8.94 16.87
N PHE A 23 -3.02 8.56 16.35
CA PHE A 23 -2.18 7.54 16.97
C PHE A 23 -0.78 8.04 17.32
N PRO A 24 -0.24 7.68 18.49
CA PRO A 24 1.13 8.01 18.87
C PRO A 24 2.14 7.26 18.00
N ARG A 25 3.35 7.78 17.88
CA ARG A 25 4.42 7.23 17.01
C ARG A 25 4.64 5.74 17.21
N ARG A 26 4.60 5.28 18.46
CA ARG A 26 4.81 3.86 18.80
C ARG A 26 3.76 2.92 18.18
N GLU A 27 2.58 3.44 17.84
CA GLU A 27 1.45 2.65 17.31
C GLU A 27 1.25 2.85 15.80
N ARG A 28 1.80 3.92 15.21
CA ARG A 28 1.63 4.24 13.78
C ARG A 28 2.07 3.13 12.86
N GLY A 29 3.16 2.40 13.20
CA GLY A 29 3.61 1.25 12.42
C GLY A 29 2.57 0.13 12.37
N ARG A 30 1.93 -0.18 13.49
CA ARG A 30 0.85 -1.18 13.58
C ARG A 30 -0.39 -0.75 12.81
N VAL A 31 -0.83 0.47 13.03
CA VAL A 31 -2.01 1.04 12.36
C VAL A 31 -1.77 1.19 10.87
N GLY A 32 -0.58 1.64 10.47
CA GLY A 32 -0.18 1.72 9.07
C GLY A 32 -0.13 0.35 8.39
N ALA A 33 0.32 -0.71 9.09
CA ALA A 33 0.26 -2.07 8.57
C ALA A 33 -1.19 -2.53 8.34
N PHE A 34 -2.08 -2.27 9.30
CA PHE A 34 -3.49 -2.57 9.16
C PHE A 34 -4.13 -1.77 8.01
N TRP A 35 -3.83 -0.48 7.90
CA TRP A 35 -4.27 0.35 6.79
C TRP A 35 -3.79 -0.20 5.43
N ASN A 36 -2.54 -0.68 5.35
CA ASN A 36 -1.99 -1.21 4.10
C ASN A 36 -2.71 -2.47 3.60
N ILE A 37 -3.32 -3.27 4.50
CA ILE A 37 -4.15 -4.42 4.13
C ILE A 37 -5.37 -4.02 3.29
N SER A 38 -5.85 -2.78 3.43
CA SER A 38 -6.99 -2.27 2.66
C SER A 38 -6.79 -2.40 1.14
N HIS A 39 -5.54 -2.29 0.66
CA HIS A 39 -5.22 -2.50 -0.75
C HIS A 39 -5.50 -3.94 -1.21
N ASN A 40 -5.13 -4.92 -0.39
CA ASN A 40 -5.31 -6.34 -0.73
C ASN A 40 -6.78 -6.74 -0.61
N VAL A 41 -7.47 -6.23 0.42
CA VAL A 41 -8.92 -6.43 0.59
C VAL A 41 -9.67 -5.77 -0.57
N GLY A 42 -9.34 -4.53 -0.90
CA GLY A 42 -9.96 -3.81 -2.01
C GLY A 42 -9.75 -4.52 -3.35
N GLY A 43 -8.51 -4.93 -3.65
CA GLY A 43 -8.18 -5.69 -4.85
C GLY A 43 -8.94 -7.02 -4.93
N GLY A 44 -9.07 -7.74 -3.81
CA GLY A 44 -9.80 -9.00 -3.73
C GLY A 44 -11.32 -8.86 -3.88
N ILE A 45 -11.92 -7.78 -3.39
CA ILE A 45 -13.37 -7.54 -3.43
C ILE A 45 -13.85 -7.11 -4.82
N VAL A 46 -13.01 -6.47 -5.63
CA VAL A 46 -13.40 -6.00 -6.97
C VAL A 46 -13.88 -7.15 -7.85
N ALA A 47 -13.20 -8.29 -7.85
CA ALA A 47 -13.57 -9.43 -8.68
C ALA A 47 -14.97 -10.01 -8.36
N PRO A 48 -15.34 -10.26 -7.09
CA PRO A 48 -16.71 -10.63 -6.73
C PRO A 48 -17.76 -9.57 -7.10
N ILE A 49 -17.47 -8.27 -6.93
CA ILE A 49 -18.40 -7.19 -7.31
C ILE A 49 -18.65 -7.21 -8.82
N VAL A 50 -17.61 -7.31 -9.61
CA VAL A 50 -17.72 -7.40 -11.07
C VAL A 50 -18.43 -8.68 -11.48
N GLY A 51 -18.12 -9.83 -10.85
CA GLY A 51 -18.81 -11.10 -11.10
C GLY A 51 -20.31 -11.03 -10.81
N ALA A 52 -20.71 -10.44 -9.68
CA ALA A 52 -22.11 -10.21 -9.34
C ALA A 52 -22.78 -9.24 -10.34
N ALA A 53 -22.09 -8.19 -10.77
CA ALA A 53 -22.59 -7.27 -11.79
C ALA A 53 -22.82 -7.97 -13.14
N PHE A 54 -21.94 -8.87 -13.56
CA PHE A 54 -22.13 -9.70 -14.76
C PHE A 54 -23.33 -10.65 -14.63
N ALA A 55 -23.52 -11.24 -13.45
CA ALA A 55 -24.68 -12.11 -13.20
C ALA A 55 -26.02 -11.36 -13.30
N ILE A 56 -26.04 -10.07 -12.95
CA ILE A 56 -27.26 -9.23 -12.97
C ILE A 56 -27.47 -8.57 -14.34
N LEU A 57 -26.43 -8.00 -14.92
CA LEU A 57 -26.51 -7.18 -16.13
C LEU A 57 -26.30 -7.96 -17.42
N GLY A 58 -25.76 -9.18 -17.33
CA GLY A 58 -25.34 -9.97 -18.50
C GLY A 58 -23.99 -9.53 -19.07
N THR A 59 -23.39 -10.40 -19.88
CA THR A 59 -22.07 -10.17 -20.50
C THR A 59 -22.09 -9.12 -21.61
N GLU A 60 -23.24 -8.81 -22.15
CA GLU A 60 -23.42 -7.78 -23.18
C GLU A 60 -23.13 -6.38 -22.64
N HIS A 61 -23.39 -6.14 -21.36
CA HIS A 61 -23.14 -4.87 -20.67
C HIS A 61 -21.80 -4.85 -19.89
N TRP A 62 -20.77 -5.47 -20.45
CA TRP A 62 -19.48 -5.65 -19.76
C TRP A 62 -18.84 -4.34 -19.28
N GLN A 63 -19.00 -3.23 -20.01
CA GLN A 63 -18.48 -1.93 -19.59
C GLN A 63 -19.16 -1.44 -18.32
N SER A 64 -20.50 -1.55 -18.25
CA SER A 64 -21.25 -1.17 -17.06
C SER A 64 -20.92 -2.06 -15.87
N ALA A 65 -20.83 -3.36 -16.07
CA ALA A 65 -20.47 -4.30 -15.02
C ALA A 65 -19.05 -4.09 -14.49
N SER A 66 -18.07 -3.81 -15.38
CA SER A 66 -16.67 -3.69 -15.01
C SER A 66 -16.27 -2.33 -14.47
N TYR A 67 -16.95 -1.25 -14.84
CA TYR A 67 -16.56 0.11 -14.48
C TYR A 67 -17.63 0.85 -13.67
N ILE A 68 -18.90 0.86 -14.10
CA ILE A 68 -19.92 1.68 -13.46
C ILE A 68 -20.30 1.11 -12.09
N VAL A 69 -20.55 -0.20 -11.99
CA VAL A 69 -20.94 -0.82 -10.72
C VAL A 69 -19.85 -0.67 -9.64
N PRO A 70 -18.57 -1.00 -9.89
CA PRO A 70 -17.50 -0.73 -8.93
C PRO A 70 -17.35 0.76 -8.60
N ALA A 71 -17.53 1.66 -9.57
CA ALA A 71 -17.49 3.10 -9.33
C ALA A 71 -18.62 3.56 -8.41
N CYS A 72 -19.84 3.07 -8.59
CA CYS A 72 -20.96 3.38 -7.68
C CYS A 72 -20.68 2.90 -6.25
N VAL A 73 -20.12 1.70 -6.09
CA VAL A 73 -19.70 1.19 -4.77
C VAL A 73 -18.64 2.09 -4.16
N ALA A 74 -17.62 2.50 -4.93
CA ALA A 74 -16.59 3.41 -4.46
C ALA A 74 -17.15 4.78 -4.03
N VAL A 75 -18.14 5.32 -4.76
CA VAL A 75 -18.82 6.58 -4.40
C VAL A 75 -19.57 6.45 -3.08
N VAL A 76 -20.26 5.34 -2.83
CA VAL A 76 -20.95 5.09 -1.55
C VAL A 76 -19.95 5.08 -0.39
N PHE A 77 -18.80 4.40 -0.55
CA PHE A 77 -17.73 4.44 0.46
C PHE A 77 -17.12 5.83 0.62
N ALA A 78 -16.92 6.57 -0.46
CA ALA A 78 -16.40 7.94 -0.39
C ALA A 78 -17.34 8.87 0.39
N ILE A 79 -18.65 8.78 0.14
CA ILE A 79 -19.66 9.53 0.91
C ILE A 79 -19.63 9.10 2.38
N SER A 80 -19.52 7.80 2.67
CA SER A 80 -19.43 7.30 4.05
C SER A 80 -18.21 7.88 4.78
N VAL A 81 -17.07 7.94 4.12
CA VAL A 81 -15.85 8.55 4.69
C VAL A 81 -16.02 10.05 4.87
N LEU A 82 -16.69 10.75 3.94
CA LEU A 82 -16.93 12.20 4.05
C LEU A 82 -17.85 12.53 5.24
N VAL A 83 -18.85 11.70 5.50
CA VAL A 83 -19.84 11.93 6.57
C VAL A 83 -19.31 11.46 7.94
N LEU A 84 -18.67 10.29 7.99
CA LEU A 84 -18.27 9.64 9.24
C LEU A 84 -16.79 9.86 9.57
N GLY A 85 -15.96 10.17 8.57
CA GLY A 85 -14.51 10.31 8.76
C GLY A 85 -14.15 11.60 9.48
N LYS A 86 -13.29 11.50 10.49
CA LYS A 86 -12.74 12.64 11.24
C LYS A 86 -11.23 12.64 11.11
N GLY A 87 -10.69 13.72 10.59
CA GLY A 87 -9.25 13.87 10.32
C GLY A 87 -8.40 14.06 11.58
N SER A 88 -9.01 14.53 12.67
CA SER A 88 -8.30 14.78 13.93
C SER A 88 -9.23 14.68 15.16
N PRO A 89 -8.68 14.40 16.35
CA PRO A 89 -9.45 14.43 17.61
C PRO A 89 -10.14 15.78 17.89
N ARG A 90 -9.56 16.89 17.43
CA ARG A 90 -10.12 18.23 17.63
C ARG A 90 -11.47 18.42 16.94
N GLU A 91 -11.71 17.75 15.84
CA GLU A 91 -13.00 17.79 15.12
C GLU A 91 -14.14 17.16 15.95
N GLU A 92 -13.79 16.30 16.92
CA GLU A 92 -14.72 15.70 17.88
C GLU A 92 -14.70 16.41 19.25
N GLY A 93 -14.05 17.58 19.35
CA GLY A 93 -13.93 18.32 20.60
C GLY A 93 -12.95 17.72 21.62
N LEU A 94 -12.15 16.73 21.18
CA LEU A 94 -11.13 16.09 22.02
C LEU A 94 -9.82 16.87 21.96
N PRO A 95 -8.99 16.84 23.01
CA PRO A 95 -7.65 17.44 22.96
C PRO A 95 -6.79 16.73 21.94
N SER A 96 -5.86 17.48 21.33
CA SER A 96 -4.90 16.90 20.37
C SER A 96 -4.00 15.86 21.04
N LEU A 97 -3.47 14.92 20.26
CA LEU A 97 -2.54 13.89 20.75
C LEU A 97 -1.35 14.49 21.51
N ALA A 98 -0.83 15.63 21.04
CA ALA A 98 0.25 16.36 21.69
C ALA A 98 -0.15 17.00 23.05
N GLU A 99 -1.41 17.24 23.29
CA GLU A 99 -1.94 17.71 24.58
C GLU A 99 -2.18 16.55 25.55
N MET A 100 -2.64 15.41 25.02
CA MET A 100 -2.85 14.18 25.81
C MET A 100 -1.55 13.48 26.21
N MET A 101 -0.52 13.56 25.35
CA MET A 101 0.77 12.90 25.53
C MET A 101 1.93 13.90 25.43
N PRO A 102 2.38 14.51 26.54
CA PRO A 102 3.48 15.48 26.52
C PRO A 102 4.80 14.95 25.94
N GLU A 103 5.02 13.63 26.01
CA GLU A 103 6.20 12.96 25.44
C GLU A 103 6.28 13.12 23.90
N GLU A 104 5.15 13.16 23.21
CA GLU A 104 5.08 13.42 21.78
C GLU A 104 5.52 14.86 21.44
N LYS A 105 5.25 15.83 22.30
CA LYS A 105 5.72 17.24 22.16
C LYS A 105 7.24 17.34 22.20
N VAL A 106 7.88 16.57 23.08
CA VAL A 106 9.34 16.60 23.27
C VAL A 106 10.03 16.06 22.01
N VAL A 107 9.53 14.97 21.45
CA VAL A 107 10.12 14.36 20.24
C VAL A 107 9.95 15.27 19.02
N LEU A 108 8.83 15.95 18.87
CA LEU A 108 8.60 16.93 17.80
C LEU A 108 9.55 18.14 17.93
N LYS A 109 9.82 18.60 19.14
CA LYS A 109 10.78 19.71 19.40
C LYS A 109 12.24 19.29 19.15
N THR A 110 12.60 18.05 19.47
CA THR A 110 14.00 17.58 19.41
C THR A 110 14.44 17.22 17.97
N LYS A 111 13.55 16.66 17.15
CA LYS A 111 13.87 16.33 15.74
C LYS A 111 13.74 17.54 14.79
N HIS A 112 12.94 18.51 15.11
CA HIS A 112 12.70 19.70 14.29
C HIS A 112 13.13 20.95 15.06
N GLY A 113 14.40 21.05 15.43
CA GLY A 113 14.98 22.22 16.12
C GLY A 113 14.76 23.59 15.46
N GLN A 114 13.92 23.65 14.45
CA GLN A 114 13.31 24.84 13.88
C GLN A 114 11.79 24.67 13.89
N LYS A 115 11.08 25.51 14.65
CA LYS A 115 9.64 25.73 14.43
C LYS A 115 9.44 25.93 12.93
N ALA A 116 8.56 25.14 12.31
CA ALA A 116 8.07 25.50 10.98
C ALA A 116 7.54 26.94 11.10
N PRO A 117 8.06 27.90 10.33
CA PRO A 117 7.59 29.28 10.42
C PRO A 117 6.09 29.29 10.15
N GLU A 118 5.33 29.91 11.03
CA GLU A 118 3.84 29.94 11.02
C GLU A 118 3.23 30.51 9.73
N HIS A 119 4.04 30.96 8.77
CA HIS A 119 3.64 31.66 7.55
C HIS A 119 4.23 31.10 6.25
N MET A 120 4.68 29.84 6.20
CA MET A 120 5.13 29.27 4.92
C MET A 120 3.95 28.79 4.08
N SER A 121 3.93 29.17 2.79
CA SER A 121 2.96 28.61 1.85
C SER A 121 3.21 27.11 1.62
N ALA A 122 2.16 26.34 1.22
CA ALA A 122 2.29 24.92 0.90
C ALA A 122 3.40 24.63 -0.12
N PHE A 123 3.58 25.52 -1.10
CA PHE A 123 4.63 25.43 -2.11
C PHE A 123 6.05 25.61 -1.51
N GLN A 124 6.22 26.54 -0.58
CA GLN A 124 7.51 26.73 0.11
C GLN A 124 7.84 25.55 0.99
N ILE A 125 6.85 24.98 1.69
CA ILE A 125 7.01 23.74 2.47
C ILE A 125 7.44 22.59 1.55
N PHE A 126 6.78 22.41 0.43
CA PHE A 126 7.12 21.39 -0.56
C PHE A 126 8.54 21.55 -1.09
N CYS A 127 8.92 22.76 -1.52
CA CYS A 127 10.27 23.01 -2.03
C CYS A 127 11.36 22.80 -0.97
N THR A 128 11.12 23.24 0.26
CA THR A 128 12.15 23.23 1.31
C THR A 128 12.29 21.85 1.97
N TYR A 129 11.17 21.21 2.31
CA TYR A 129 11.18 19.97 3.11
C TYR A 129 11.05 18.70 2.27
N VAL A 130 10.52 18.78 1.05
CA VAL A 130 10.38 17.61 0.16
C VAL A 130 11.47 17.63 -0.92
N LEU A 131 11.51 18.64 -1.78
CA LEU A 131 12.43 18.66 -2.92
C LEU A 131 13.92 18.75 -2.52
N ARG A 132 14.23 19.44 -1.43
CA ARG A 132 15.62 19.54 -0.92
C ARG A 132 16.01 18.40 0.01
N ASN A 133 15.09 17.53 0.39
CA ASN A 133 15.36 16.41 1.29
C ASN A 133 15.89 15.20 0.52
N LYS A 134 17.19 14.92 0.64
CA LYS A 134 17.83 13.78 -0.01
C LYS A 134 17.21 12.44 0.40
N ASN A 135 16.78 12.30 1.66
CA ASN A 135 16.14 11.06 2.13
C ASN A 135 14.79 10.84 1.46
N ALA A 136 14.01 11.89 1.22
CA ALA A 136 12.75 11.78 0.49
C ALA A 136 12.99 11.26 -0.93
N TRP A 137 14.03 11.76 -1.61
CA TRP A 137 14.39 11.27 -2.95
C TRP A 137 14.85 9.81 -2.93
N TYR A 138 15.66 9.38 -1.96
CA TYR A 138 16.07 7.97 -1.85
C TYR A 138 14.89 7.05 -1.64
N VAL A 139 13.97 7.38 -0.74
CA VAL A 139 12.77 6.58 -0.49
C VAL A 139 11.88 6.54 -1.74
N SER A 140 11.64 7.69 -2.39
CA SER A 140 10.84 7.74 -3.62
C SER A 140 11.46 6.90 -4.75
N PHE A 141 12.78 6.90 -4.86
CA PHE A 141 13.47 6.11 -5.88
C PHE A 141 13.36 4.61 -5.60
N VAL A 142 13.46 4.19 -4.36
CA VAL A 142 13.21 2.80 -3.94
C VAL A 142 11.78 2.40 -4.29
N ASP A 143 10.80 3.24 -3.99
CA ASP A 143 9.40 2.99 -4.28
C ASP A 143 9.13 2.80 -5.78
N VAL A 144 9.77 3.58 -6.66
CA VAL A 144 9.65 3.40 -8.12
C VAL A 144 9.95 1.95 -8.52
N PHE A 145 11.07 1.38 -8.05
CA PHE A 145 11.45 0.01 -8.40
C PHE A 145 10.54 -1.04 -7.74
N VAL A 146 10.14 -0.83 -6.48
CA VAL A 146 9.20 -1.71 -5.80
C VAL A 146 7.87 -1.77 -6.55
N TYR A 147 7.33 -0.61 -6.91
CA TYR A 147 6.08 -0.53 -7.68
C TYR A 147 6.21 -1.06 -9.10
N MET A 148 7.37 -0.87 -9.75
CA MET A 148 7.61 -1.46 -11.08
C MET A 148 7.51 -3.00 -11.04
N VAL A 149 8.12 -3.65 -10.06
CA VAL A 149 8.01 -5.11 -9.88
C VAL A 149 6.58 -5.51 -9.53
N ARG A 150 5.95 -4.82 -8.58
CA ARG A 150 4.58 -5.12 -8.14
C ARG A 150 3.57 -5.02 -9.28
N PHE A 151 3.50 -3.88 -9.96
CA PHE A 151 2.56 -3.68 -11.05
C PHE A 151 2.92 -4.53 -12.28
N GLY A 152 4.20 -4.79 -12.50
CA GLY A 152 4.65 -5.76 -13.49
C GLY A 152 4.04 -7.13 -13.23
N MET A 153 4.13 -7.63 -12.00
CA MET A 153 3.52 -8.91 -11.62
C MET A 153 1.99 -8.87 -11.74
N ILE A 154 1.33 -7.88 -11.18
CA ILE A 154 -0.14 -7.77 -11.23
C ILE A 154 -0.66 -7.75 -12.68
N SER A 155 -0.01 -7.01 -13.57
CA SER A 155 -0.46 -6.85 -14.94
C SER A 155 -0.09 -8.03 -15.85
N TRP A 156 1.10 -8.58 -15.68
CA TRP A 156 1.64 -9.56 -16.60
C TRP A 156 1.49 -11.01 -16.14
N LEU A 157 1.34 -11.27 -14.82
CA LEU A 157 1.19 -12.63 -14.30
C LEU A 157 -0.01 -13.35 -14.95
N PRO A 158 -1.23 -12.78 -15.03
CA PRO A 158 -2.34 -13.47 -15.68
C PRO A 158 -2.07 -13.76 -17.15
N ILE A 159 -1.56 -12.76 -17.88
CA ILE A 159 -1.25 -12.89 -19.31
C ILE A 159 -0.18 -13.96 -19.53
N TYR A 160 0.91 -13.90 -18.78
CA TYR A 160 2.01 -14.84 -18.86
C TYR A 160 1.57 -16.30 -18.60
N LEU A 161 0.75 -16.51 -17.57
CA LEU A 161 0.24 -17.84 -17.23
C LEU A 161 -0.66 -18.41 -18.34
N LEU A 162 -1.51 -17.58 -18.93
CA LEU A 162 -2.43 -18.00 -19.98
C LEU A 162 -1.74 -18.20 -21.33
N THR A 163 -0.85 -17.27 -21.72
CA THR A 163 -0.30 -17.26 -23.09
C THR A 163 1.01 -18.02 -23.23
N VAL A 164 1.88 -18.00 -22.21
CA VAL A 164 3.21 -18.62 -22.28
C VAL A 164 3.23 -19.99 -21.58
N LYS A 165 2.61 -20.07 -20.41
CA LYS A 165 2.54 -21.35 -19.65
C LYS A 165 1.34 -22.21 -20.02
N HIS A 166 0.39 -21.68 -20.82
CA HIS A 166 -0.80 -22.37 -21.30
C HIS A 166 -1.67 -22.96 -20.17
N PHE A 167 -1.71 -22.28 -19.01
CA PHE A 167 -2.56 -22.67 -17.89
C PHE A 167 -4.03 -22.33 -18.16
N SER A 168 -4.94 -23.06 -17.54
CA SER A 168 -6.36 -22.74 -17.60
C SER A 168 -6.69 -21.43 -16.86
N LYS A 169 -7.85 -20.84 -17.14
CA LYS A 169 -8.31 -19.61 -16.44
C LYS A 169 -8.45 -19.83 -14.95
N GLU A 170 -8.88 -21.01 -14.52
CA GLU A 170 -9.02 -21.41 -13.12
C GLU A 170 -7.65 -21.49 -12.44
N GLN A 171 -6.69 -22.13 -13.09
CA GLN A 171 -5.31 -22.25 -12.60
C GLN A 171 -4.63 -20.89 -12.46
N MET A 172 -4.82 -20.01 -13.45
CA MET A 172 -4.33 -18.64 -13.41
C MET A 172 -4.98 -17.86 -12.26
N SER A 173 -6.30 -17.98 -12.07
CA SER A 173 -7.03 -17.29 -11.02
C SER A 173 -6.55 -17.73 -9.63
N VAL A 174 -6.29 -19.02 -9.43
CA VAL A 174 -5.73 -19.57 -8.19
C VAL A 174 -4.35 -19.01 -7.91
N ALA A 175 -3.45 -19.00 -8.90
CA ALA A 175 -2.10 -18.45 -8.75
C ALA A 175 -2.12 -16.94 -8.41
N PHE A 176 -3.00 -16.19 -9.05
CA PHE A 176 -3.20 -14.76 -8.78
C PHE A 176 -3.76 -14.51 -7.38
N LEU A 177 -4.72 -15.31 -6.94
CA LEU A 177 -5.30 -15.24 -5.60
C LEU A 177 -4.23 -15.49 -4.52
N PHE A 178 -3.40 -16.50 -4.69
CA PHE A 178 -2.30 -16.77 -3.76
C PHE A 178 -1.24 -15.65 -3.77
N PHE A 179 -0.97 -15.03 -4.91
CA PHE A 179 -0.10 -13.86 -5.00
C PHE A 179 -0.63 -12.71 -4.14
N GLU A 180 -1.91 -12.36 -4.25
CA GLU A 180 -2.53 -11.26 -3.50
C GLU A 180 -2.71 -11.57 -2.01
N TRP A 181 -3.18 -12.77 -1.67
CA TRP A 181 -3.49 -13.11 -0.29
C TRP A 181 -2.25 -13.40 0.57
N ALA A 182 -1.19 -13.91 -0.01
CA ALA A 182 0.08 -14.07 0.69
C ALA A 182 0.67 -12.75 1.22
N ALA A 183 0.25 -11.63 0.65
CA ALA A 183 0.63 -10.30 1.08
C ALA A 183 0.07 -9.90 2.46
N ILE A 184 -1.11 -10.43 2.84
CA ILE A 184 -1.80 -10.02 4.08
C ILE A 184 -0.97 -10.35 5.32
N PRO A 185 -0.59 -11.61 5.58
CA PRO A 185 0.20 -11.95 6.76
C PRO A 185 1.60 -11.33 6.73
N SER A 186 2.21 -11.19 5.57
CA SER A 186 3.56 -10.63 5.47
C SER A 186 3.61 -9.15 5.83
N THR A 187 2.61 -8.38 5.43
CA THR A 187 2.51 -6.96 5.78
C THR A 187 2.39 -6.76 7.29
N LEU A 188 1.56 -7.58 7.96
CA LEU A 188 1.42 -7.55 9.41
C LEU A 188 2.71 -7.90 10.14
N LEU A 189 3.41 -8.91 9.63
CA LEU A 189 4.68 -9.38 10.21
C LEU A 189 5.84 -8.43 9.91
N ALA A 190 5.81 -7.69 8.80
CA ALA A 190 6.91 -6.84 8.36
C ALA A 190 7.29 -5.77 9.39
N GLY A 191 6.30 -5.10 9.98
CA GLY A 191 6.53 -4.12 11.04
C GLY A 191 7.20 -4.75 12.25
N TRP A 192 6.63 -5.84 12.76
CA TRP A 192 7.16 -6.56 13.92
C TRP A 192 8.57 -7.12 13.65
N LEU A 193 8.79 -7.70 12.50
CA LEU A 193 10.08 -8.28 12.11
C LEU A 193 11.16 -7.19 11.98
N SER A 194 10.82 -6.06 11.38
CA SER A 194 11.70 -4.90 11.27
C SER A 194 12.10 -4.36 12.65
N ASP A 195 11.14 -4.26 13.58
CA ASP A 195 11.39 -3.76 14.91
C ASP A 195 12.25 -4.73 15.73
N LYS A 196 11.96 -6.03 15.65
CA LYS A 196 12.64 -7.06 16.45
C LYS A 196 14.03 -7.39 15.93
N LEU A 197 14.22 -7.60 14.61
CA LEU A 197 15.50 -8.01 14.03
C LEU A 197 16.43 -6.85 13.74
N PHE A 198 15.88 -5.71 13.31
CA PHE A 198 16.68 -4.58 12.83
C PHE A 198 16.54 -3.33 13.71
N LYS A 199 15.97 -3.47 14.91
CA LYS A 199 15.84 -2.36 15.89
C LYS A 199 15.16 -1.13 15.28
N GLY A 200 14.13 -1.35 14.46
CA GLY A 200 13.39 -0.29 13.78
C GLY A 200 14.04 0.25 12.50
N ARG A 201 15.19 -0.27 12.07
CA ARG A 201 15.75 0.07 10.77
C ARG A 201 14.97 -0.61 9.66
N ARG A 202 14.27 0.15 8.84
CA ARG A 202 13.33 -0.37 7.83
C ARG A 202 14.04 -0.93 6.58
N MET A 203 15.09 -0.24 6.11
CA MET A 203 15.74 -0.53 4.84
C MET A 203 16.43 -1.90 4.75
N PRO A 204 17.13 -2.44 5.77
CA PRO A 204 17.76 -3.75 5.66
C PRO A 204 16.78 -4.87 5.34
N LEU A 205 15.60 -4.89 5.96
CA LEU A 205 14.56 -5.88 5.68
C LEU A 205 14.01 -5.72 4.25
N ALA A 206 13.82 -4.48 3.79
CA ALA A 206 13.39 -4.22 2.42
C ALA A 206 14.39 -4.75 1.38
N ILE A 207 15.69 -4.56 1.60
CA ILE A 207 16.75 -5.07 0.72
C ILE A 207 16.74 -6.60 0.67
N ILE A 208 16.62 -7.27 1.83
CA ILE A 208 16.53 -8.74 1.90
C ILE A 208 15.31 -9.23 1.09
N CYS A 209 14.14 -8.62 1.31
CA CYS A 209 12.94 -9.00 0.56
C CYS A 209 13.11 -8.80 -0.95
N MET A 210 13.68 -7.68 -1.41
CA MET A 210 13.90 -7.45 -2.84
C MET A 210 14.90 -8.44 -3.45
N THR A 211 15.94 -8.83 -2.72
CA THR A 211 16.89 -9.86 -3.16
C THR A 211 16.22 -11.22 -3.29
N LEU A 212 15.38 -11.60 -2.32
CA LEU A 212 14.62 -12.85 -2.38
C LEU A 212 13.60 -12.84 -3.52
N ILE A 213 12.92 -11.71 -3.76
CA ILE A 213 12.01 -11.54 -4.90
C ILE A 213 12.75 -11.81 -6.22
N PHE A 214 13.95 -11.24 -6.40
CA PHE A 214 14.74 -11.46 -7.60
C PHE A 214 15.03 -12.96 -7.84
N ILE A 215 15.43 -13.69 -6.79
CA ILE A 215 15.67 -15.14 -6.86
C ILE A 215 14.37 -15.89 -7.19
N CYS A 216 13.27 -15.53 -6.54
CA CYS A 216 11.96 -16.16 -6.79
C CYS A 216 11.42 -15.90 -8.19
N LEU A 217 11.68 -14.71 -8.77
CA LEU A 217 11.30 -14.42 -10.16
C LEU A 217 12.05 -15.28 -11.17
N ILE A 218 13.33 -15.60 -10.92
CA ILE A 218 14.09 -16.54 -11.74
C ILE A 218 13.48 -17.96 -11.64
N GLY A 219 13.12 -18.39 -10.42
CA GLY A 219 12.44 -19.65 -10.19
C GLY A 219 11.07 -19.72 -10.88
N TYR A 220 10.28 -18.65 -10.76
CA TYR A 220 8.98 -18.49 -11.44
C TYR A 220 9.10 -18.61 -12.96
N TRP A 221 10.09 -17.95 -13.54
CA TRP A 221 10.32 -18.00 -14.98
C TRP A 221 10.71 -19.40 -15.48
N LYS A 222 11.62 -20.09 -14.77
CA LYS A 222 12.13 -21.41 -15.14
C LYS A 222 11.16 -22.55 -14.86
N SER A 223 10.21 -22.37 -13.95
CA SER A 223 9.29 -23.46 -13.55
C SER A 223 8.19 -23.67 -14.59
N GLU A 224 7.88 -24.92 -14.88
CA GLU A 224 6.78 -25.32 -15.78
C GLU A 224 5.60 -25.92 -15.02
N SER A 225 5.84 -26.42 -13.81
CA SER A 225 4.80 -27.00 -12.94
C SER A 225 3.90 -25.92 -12.35
N LEU A 226 2.57 -26.12 -12.43
CA LEU A 226 1.58 -25.23 -11.81
C LEU A 226 1.88 -24.98 -10.33
N LEU A 227 2.20 -26.05 -9.58
CA LEU A 227 2.49 -25.93 -8.15
C LEU A 227 3.67 -25.00 -7.89
N MET A 228 4.79 -25.19 -8.60
CA MET A 228 5.99 -24.36 -8.42
C MET A 228 5.76 -22.92 -8.84
N VAL A 229 5.08 -22.70 -9.96
CA VAL A 229 4.72 -21.35 -10.43
C VAL A 229 3.83 -20.64 -9.39
N THR A 230 2.83 -21.32 -8.86
CA THR A 230 1.93 -20.76 -7.83
C THR A 230 2.69 -20.47 -6.53
N VAL A 231 3.58 -21.36 -6.10
CA VAL A 231 4.41 -21.15 -4.90
C VAL A 231 5.34 -19.96 -5.07
N PHE A 232 6.04 -19.85 -6.20
CA PHE A 232 6.90 -18.68 -6.45
C PHE A 232 6.10 -17.39 -6.55
N ALA A 233 4.94 -17.40 -7.21
CA ALA A 233 4.05 -16.24 -7.27
C ALA A 233 3.59 -15.83 -5.87
N ALA A 234 3.18 -16.78 -5.03
CA ALA A 234 2.78 -16.52 -3.64
C ALA A 234 3.94 -15.95 -2.80
N ILE A 235 5.15 -16.47 -2.95
CA ILE A 235 6.34 -15.95 -2.24
C ILE A 235 6.64 -14.52 -2.71
N VAL A 236 6.59 -14.24 -4.02
CA VAL A 236 6.78 -12.89 -4.54
C VAL A 236 5.69 -11.96 -4.00
N GLY A 237 4.42 -12.38 -4.00
CA GLY A 237 3.32 -11.63 -3.41
C GLY A 237 3.53 -11.36 -1.92
N CYS A 238 3.95 -12.37 -1.16
CA CYS A 238 4.29 -12.24 0.26
C CYS A 238 5.40 -11.19 0.50
N LEU A 239 6.44 -11.18 -0.32
CA LEU A 239 7.62 -10.36 -0.10
C LEU A 239 7.49 -8.93 -0.64
N ILE A 240 6.75 -8.70 -1.73
CA ILE A 240 6.73 -7.41 -2.44
C ILE A 240 6.03 -6.29 -1.64
N TYR A 241 5.04 -6.65 -0.82
CA TYR A 241 4.34 -5.69 0.00
C TYR A 241 5.14 -5.23 1.23
N VAL A 242 6.17 -6.00 1.63
CA VAL A 242 7.04 -5.66 2.76
C VAL A 242 7.86 -4.39 2.47
N PRO A 243 8.67 -4.29 1.42
CA PRO A 243 9.41 -3.06 1.12
C PRO A 243 8.51 -1.87 0.84
N GLN A 244 7.36 -2.06 0.18
CA GLN A 244 6.37 -1.00 -0.03
C GLN A 244 5.85 -0.44 1.30
N PHE A 245 5.44 -1.31 2.23
CA PHE A 245 4.98 -0.90 3.55
C PHE A 245 6.08 -0.21 4.36
N LEU A 246 7.30 -0.78 4.37
CA LEU A 246 8.42 -0.22 5.13
C LEU A 246 8.87 1.14 4.60
N ALA A 247 8.86 1.35 3.28
CA ALA A 247 9.14 2.65 2.68
C ALA A 247 8.10 3.69 3.09
N SER A 248 6.81 3.32 3.08
CA SER A 248 5.72 4.20 3.54
C SER A 248 5.85 4.57 5.02
N VAL A 249 6.19 3.62 5.90
CA VAL A 249 6.43 3.90 7.33
C VAL A 249 7.66 4.79 7.53
N GLN A 250 8.73 4.58 6.76
CA GLN A 250 9.94 5.40 6.81
C GLN A 250 9.65 6.87 6.52
N THR A 251 8.68 7.18 5.67
CA THR A 251 8.28 8.57 5.38
C THR A 251 7.48 9.22 6.51
N MET A 252 6.90 8.42 7.42
CA MET A 252 6.15 8.91 8.59
C MET A 252 7.03 9.15 9.82
N GLU A 253 8.22 8.54 9.88
CA GLU A 253 9.18 8.62 10.98
C GLU A 253 10.25 9.72 10.75
#